data_bd82481178b679e12e48e74f28509854
#
_entry.id   bd82481178b679e12e48e74f28509854
#
_cell.length_a   1.000
_cell.length_b   1.000
_cell.length_c   1.000
_cell.angle_alpha   90.00
_cell.angle_beta   90.00
_cell.angle_gamma   90.00
#
_symmetry.space_group_name_H-M   'P 1'
#
loop_
_entity.id
_entity.type
_entity.pdbx_description
1 polymer ?
#
loop_
_entity_poly.entity_id
_entity_poly.type
_entity_poly.pdbx_seq_one_letter_code
_entity_poly.pdbx_strand_id
1 'polypeptide(L)'
;VDGKLWKPILVILQINRAATCVRWSPLENKFAVGSAARMISVCYFEEEQNWWVSKHIKKPIRSSITCLDWHPNNILLATGSTDFRTRVFSAYMKTVDSKPGDTPWGDKLNFQKLLFEYLPTSHGGWVHSVSFSPDGNKMAWVSHNSTVSVVDATQNMHVTTVRHQFLPFVTCEWIAPASLLTAGHDCCPFVFSYDGPNALALQQQITLKGEVKKAAHSAMRKFQDIDKKATDQDVGAQLETIHQNAINEIRIVVGSKSGAQKFSTIGKDGRIVFWDIPTLEQRIA
;
A
#
# COMPACT_ATOMS: atom_id res chain seq x y z
N VAL A 1 -0.16 -26.66 -15.59
CA VAL A 1 1.07 -26.04 -16.07
C VAL A 1 2.21 -26.92 -15.62
N ASP A 2 2.77 -27.68 -16.53
CA ASP A 2 3.97 -28.50 -16.27
C ASP A 2 5.15 -27.56 -16.00
N GLY A 3 5.40 -27.21 -14.81
CA GLY A 3 6.30 -26.18 -14.23
C GLY A 3 7.68 -25.92 -14.89
N LYS A 4 7.81 -26.10 -16.18
CA LYS A 4 9.08 -26.01 -16.91
C LYS A 4 9.14 -24.98 -18.04
N LEU A 5 8.02 -24.38 -18.46
CA LEU A 5 8.05 -23.41 -19.58
C LEU A 5 7.10 -22.25 -19.33
N TRP A 6 7.68 -21.08 -19.12
CA TRP A 6 6.95 -19.81 -19.13
C TRP A 6 6.56 -19.47 -20.58
N LYS A 7 5.27 -19.31 -20.84
CA LYS A 7 4.76 -18.88 -22.16
C LYS A 7 4.28 -17.43 -22.05
N PRO A 8 4.78 -16.53 -22.91
CA PRO A 8 4.25 -15.17 -22.97
C PRO A 8 2.84 -15.18 -23.55
N ILE A 9 1.93 -14.45 -22.94
CA ILE A 9 0.56 -14.21 -23.42
C ILE A 9 0.38 -12.72 -23.59
N LEU A 10 -0.09 -12.29 -24.77
CA LEU A 10 -0.37 -10.89 -25.04
C LEU A 10 -1.69 -10.47 -24.38
N VAL A 11 -1.65 -9.38 -23.63
CA VAL A 11 -2.83 -8.71 -23.09
C VAL A 11 -2.87 -7.28 -23.57
N ILE A 12 -3.95 -6.91 -24.27
CA ILE A 12 -4.12 -5.55 -24.80
C ILE A 12 -4.85 -4.70 -23.76
N LEU A 13 -4.11 -3.82 -23.08
CA LEU A 13 -4.65 -2.95 -22.03
C LEU A 13 -5.45 -1.77 -22.55
N GLN A 14 -5.34 -1.42 -23.84
CA GLN A 14 -5.97 -0.26 -24.48
C GLN A 14 -5.65 1.07 -23.76
N ILE A 15 -4.43 1.22 -23.26
CA ILE A 15 -3.90 2.43 -22.65
C ILE A 15 -2.93 3.11 -23.61
N ASN A 16 -2.90 4.44 -23.60
CA ASN A 16 -2.01 5.25 -24.45
C ASN A 16 -0.85 5.89 -23.69
N ARG A 17 -0.65 5.52 -22.42
CA ARG A 17 0.44 5.96 -21.56
C ARG A 17 0.94 4.79 -20.71
N ALA A 18 2.06 4.98 -20.00
CA ALA A 18 2.70 3.96 -19.20
C ALA A 18 1.73 3.30 -18.19
N ALA A 19 1.83 1.97 -18.06
CA ALA A 19 1.34 1.24 -16.91
C ALA A 19 2.22 1.57 -15.71
N THR A 20 1.63 1.85 -14.56
CA THR A 20 2.33 2.30 -13.35
C THR A 20 2.38 1.22 -12.28
N CYS A 21 1.36 0.39 -12.21
CA CYS A 21 1.25 -0.69 -11.25
C CYS A 21 0.31 -1.78 -11.75
N VAL A 22 0.49 -3.01 -11.25
CA VAL A 22 -0.35 -4.17 -11.54
C VAL A 22 -0.60 -4.95 -10.27
N ARG A 23 -1.82 -5.49 -10.12
CA ARG A 23 -2.20 -6.37 -9.01
C ARG A 23 -3.17 -7.45 -9.49
N TRP A 24 -2.86 -8.71 -9.18
CA TRP A 24 -3.80 -9.82 -9.31
C TRP A 24 -4.89 -9.71 -8.26
N SER A 25 -6.10 -10.12 -8.62
CA SER A 25 -7.20 -10.28 -7.67
C SER A 25 -6.97 -11.51 -6.78
N PRO A 26 -7.58 -11.58 -5.58
CA PRO A 26 -7.35 -12.67 -4.63
C PRO A 26 -7.64 -14.08 -5.18
N LEU A 27 -8.61 -14.22 -6.09
CA LEU A 27 -8.94 -15.49 -6.75
C LEU A 27 -8.12 -15.74 -8.02
N GLU A 28 -7.18 -14.83 -8.38
CA GLU A 28 -6.31 -14.94 -9.56
C GLU A 28 -7.05 -15.06 -10.90
N ASN A 29 -8.36 -14.80 -10.93
CA ASN A 29 -9.20 -14.88 -12.13
C ASN A 29 -9.22 -13.58 -12.95
N LYS A 30 -8.63 -12.50 -12.43
CA LYS A 30 -8.47 -11.19 -13.10
C LYS A 30 -7.33 -10.41 -12.48
N PHE A 31 -6.89 -9.36 -13.14
CA PHE A 31 -5.91 -8.42 -12.61
C PHE A 31 -6.26 -6.98 -13.00
N ALA A 32 -5.77 -6.03 -12.25
CA ALA A 32 -5.94 -4.61 -12.52
C ALA A 32 -4.59 -3.95 -12.80
N VAL A 33 -4.58 -3.05 -13.78
CA VAL A 33 -3.42 -2.24 -14.16
C VAL A 33 -3.77 -0.77 -14.00
N GLY A 34 -3.05 -0.09 -13.10
CA GLY A 34 -3.08 1.36 -13.00
C GLY A 34 -2.22 2.00 -14.09
N SER A 35 -2.62 3.17 -14.56
CA SER A 35 -1.91 3.82 -15.66
C SER A 35 -1.79 5.34 -15.51
N ALA A 36 -0.78 5.91 -16.17
CA ALA A 36 -0.64 7.34 -16.37
C ALA A 36 -1.69 7.92 -17.35
N ALA A 37 -2.48 7.06 -17.99
CA ALA A 37 -3.60 7.44 -18.86
C ALA A 37 -4.87 7.86 -18.08
N ARG A 38 -4.78 8.04 -16.76
CA ARG A 38 -5.90 8.43 -15.88
C ARG A 38 -7.04 7.42 -15.91
N MET A 39 -6.68 6.15 -15.97
CA MET A 39 -7.62 5.04 -15.96
C MET A 39 -6.99 3.79 -15.37
N ILE A 40 -7.85 2.86 -14.98
CA ILE A 40 -7.48 1.51 -14.54
C ILE A 40 -8.05 0.54 -15.56
N SER A 41 -7.22 -0.36 -16.05
CA SER A 41 -7.65 -1.48 -16.90
C SER A 41 -7.82 -2.71 -16.02
N VAL A 42 -9.03 -3.25 -15.94
CA VAL A 42 -9.32 -4.53 -15.28
C VAL A 42 -9.42 -5.58 -16.34
N CYS A 43 -8.52 -6.58 -16.28
CA CYS A 43 -8.37 -7.61 -17.29
C CYS A 43 -8.79 -8.96 -16.74
N TYR A 44 -9.54 -9.72 -17.53
CA TYR A 44 -9.96 -11.09 -17.24
C TYR A 44 -9.89 -11.95 -18.50
N PHE A 45 -9.76 -13.25 -18.30
CA PHE A 45 -9.71 -14.18 -19.41
C PHE A 45 -11.12 -14.61 -19.81
N GLU A 46 -11.44 -14.49 -21.10
CA GLU A 46 -12.72 -14.93 -21.69
C GLU A 46 -12.50 -16.30 -22.33
N GLU A 47 -13.01 -17.35 -21.71
CA GLU A 47 -12.77 -18.74 -22.16
C GLU A 47 -13.36 -19.02 -23.55
N GLU A 48 -14.57 -18.50 -23.83
CA GLU A 48 -15.24 -18.69 -25.11
C GLU A 48 -14.45 -18.12 -26.28
N GLN A 49 -13.76 -17.02 -26.09
CA GLN A 49 -12.95 -16.35 -27.11
C GLN A 49 -11.47 -16.73 -27.04
N ASN A 50 -11.05 -17.44 -25.99
CA ASN A 50 -9.67 -17.77 -25.69
C ASN A 50 -8.76 -16.52 -25.70
N TRP A 51 -9.22 -15.42 -25.07
CA TRP A 51 -8.56 -14.13 -25.12
C TRP A 51 -8.71 -13.33 -23.81
N TRP A 52 -7.71 -12.48 -23.53
CA TRP A 52 -7.78 -11.52 -22.43
C TRP A 52 -8.55 -10.28 -22.84
N VAL A 53 -9.63 -9.98 -22.11
CA VAL A 53 -10.47 -8.79 -22.30
C VAL A 53 -10.14 -7.76 -21.23
N SER A 54 -10.05 -6.48 -21.62
CA SER A 54 -9.85 -5.37 -20.69
C SER A 54 -11.08 -4.46 -20.65
N LYS A 55 -11.52 -4.14 -19.43
CA LYS A 55 -12.54 -3.10 -19.15
C LYS A 55 -11.92 -1.99 -18.33
N HIS A 56 -12.40 -0.75 -18.50
CA HIS A 56 -11.74 0.43 -17.97
C HIS A 56 -12.59 1.14 -16.91
N ILE A 57 -11.95 1.55 -15.83
CA ILE A 57 -12.47 2.50 -14.86
C ILE A 57 -11.81 3.85 -15.16
N LYS A 58 -12.59 4.84 -15.61
CA LYS A 58 -12.09 6.15 -16.06
C LYS A 58 -12.54 7.31 -15.17
N LYS A 59 -13.84 7.40 -14.88
CA LYS A 59 -14.39 8.49 -14.07
C LYS A 59 -14.49 8.06 -12.60
N PRO A 60 -14.19 8.93 -11.63
CA PRO A 60 -13.78 10.34 -11.75
C PRO A 60 -12.26 10.57 -11.73
N ILE A 61 -11.44 9.61 -12.15
CA ILE A 61 -9.97 9.68 -12.11
C ILE A 61 -9.47 10.82 -13.00
N ARG A 62 -8.64 11.72 -12.43
CA ARG A 62 -8.15 12.91 -13.13
C ARG A 62 -6.64 12.94 -13.33
N SER A 63 -5.90 12.03 -12.69
CA SER A 63 -4.44 11.99 -12.75
C SER A 63 -3.93 10.55 -12.78
N SER A 64 -2.61 10.37 -12.81
CA SER A 64 -1.97 9.06 -12.85
C SER A 64 -2.31 8.22 -11.62
N ILE A 65 -2.62 6.96 -11.82
CA ILE A 65 -2.73 5.98 -10.76
C ILE A 65 -1.32 5.58 -10.31
N THR A 66 -1.07 5.55 -9.02
CA THR A 66 0.22 5.22 -8.42
C THR A 66 0.25 3.82 -7.84
N CYS A 67 -0.87 3.38 -7.27
CA CYS A 67 -0.98 2.10 -6.58
C CYS A 67 -2.40 1.55 -6.63
N LEU A 68 -2.49 0.24 -6.45
CA LEU A 68 -3.72 -0.56 -6.43
C LEU A 68 -3.63 -1.61 -5.34
N ASP A 69 -4.76 -1.94 -4.72
CA ASP A 69 -4.92 -3.14 -3.90
C ASP A 69 -6.33 -3.71 -4.02
N TRP A 70 -6.44 -5.04 -4.01
CA TRP A 70 -7.71 -5.73 -4.08
C TRP A 70 -8.26 -6.02 -2.69
N HIS A 71 -9.56 -5.81 -2.54
CA HIS A 71 -10.29 -6.25 -1.37
C HIS A 71 -10.36 -7.80 -1.34
N PRO A 72 -10.37 -8.43 -0.14
CA PRO A 72 -10.45 -9.89 -0.02
C PRO A 72 -11.67 -10.53 -0.71
N ASN A 73 -12.76 -9.77 -0.94
CA ASN A 73 -13.94 -10.26 -1.66
C ASN A 73 -13.75 -10.40 -3.18
N ASN A 74 -12.56 -10.14 -3.72
CA ASN A 74 -12.25 -10.20 -5.14
C ASN A 74 -12.96 -9.14 -6.03
N ILE A 75 -13.76 -8.25 -5.47
CA ILE A 75 -14.64 -7.34 -6.23
C ILE A 75 -14.24 -5.89 -6.10
N LEU A 76 -13.89 -5.44 -4.88
CA LEU A 76 -13.53 -4.06 -4.67
C LEU A 76 -12.06 -3.82 -4.95
N LEU A 77 -11.75 -2.64 -5.48
CA LEU A 77 -10.42 -2.21 -5.86
C LEU A 77 -10.11 -0.84 -5.26
N ALA A 78 -9.13 -0.79 -4.37
CA ALA A 78 -8.57 0.44 -3.85
C ALA A 78 -7.56 1.03 -4.83
N THR A 79 -7.50 2.35 -4.89
CA THR A 79 -6.58 3.08 -5.76
C THR A 79 -6.03 4.32 -5.09
N GLY A 80 -4.75 4.57 -5.29
CA GLY A 80 -4.10 5.85 -5.00
C GLY A 80 -3.71 6.56 -6.29
N SER A 81 -3.67 7.88 -6.24
CA SER A 81 -3.41 8.71 -7.42
C SER A 81 -2.58 9.95 -7.09
N THR A 82 -1.95 10.52 -8.10
CA THR A 82 -1.24 11.80 -8.02
C THR A 82 -2.16 13.01 -7.91
N ASP A 83 -3.49 12.84 -7.98
CA ASP A 83 -4.47 13.88 -7.66
C ASP A 83 -4.77 13.99 -6.14
N PHE A 84 -3.95 13.37 -5.30
CA PHE A 84 -4.01 13.33 -3.83
C PHE A 84 -5.22 12.56 -3.30
N ARG A 85 -5.93 11.85 -4.15
CA ARG A 85 -7.14 11.12 -3.80
C ARG A 85 -6.89 9.63 -3.67
N THR A 86 -7.53 9.07 -2.65
CA THR A 86 -7.69 7.63 -2.50
C THR A 86 -9.14 7.28 -2.78
N ARG A 87 -9.36 6.21 -3.55
CA ARG A 87 -10.70 5.79 -3.98
C ARG A 87 -10.86 4.28 -3.85
N VAL A 88 -12.11 3.87 -3.65
CA VAL A 88 -12.53 2.47 -3.77
C VAL A 88 -13.58 2.37 -4.87
N PHE A 89 -13.33 1.48 -5.83
CA PHE A 89 -14.22 1.19 -6.94
C PHE A 89 -14.72 -0.25 -6.89
N SER A 90 -15.88 -0.48 -7.49
CA SER A 90 -16.27 -1.84 -7.86
C SER A 90 -15.60 -2.23 -9.18
N ALA A 91 -14.89 -3.34 -9.16
CA ALA A 91 -14.33 -4.02 -10.32
C ALA A 91 -15.06 -5.35 -10.60
N TYR A 92 -16.34 -5.42 -10.25
CA TYR A 92 -17.20 -6.57 -10.46
C TYR A 92 -17.33 -6.94 -11.94
N MET A 93 -16.99 -8.17 -12.29
CA MET A 93 -17.11 -8.71 -13.65
C MET A 93 -18.11 -9.86 -13.68
N LYS A 94 -19.29 -9.63 -14.24
CA LYS A 94 -20.38 -10.62 -14.28
C LYS A 94 -19.96 -11.96 -14.90
N THR A 95 -18.96 -11.96 -15.77
CA THR A 95 -18.46 -13.14 -16.49
C THR A 95 -17.59 -14.06 -15.61
N VAL A 96 -16.85 -13.50 -14.66
CA VAL A 96 -15.86 -14.24 -13.87
C VAL A 96 -16.09 -14.19 -12.35
N ASP A 97 -16.97 -13.30 -11.89
CA ASP A 97 -17.27 -13.15 -10.47
C ASP A 97 -18.66 -13.68 -10.16
N SER A 98 -18.83 -14.31 -9.00
CA SER A 98 -20.14 -14.57 -8.41
C SER A 98 -20.85 -13.26 -8.05
N LYS A 99 -22.18 -13.29 -7.96
CA LYS A 99 -22.95 -12.10 -7.55
C LYS A 99 -22.47 -11.62 -6.18
N PRO A 100 -22.07 -10.34 -6.07
CA PRO A 100 -21.59 -9.82 -4.79
C PRO A 100 -22.72 -9.71 -3.76
N GLY A 101 -22.39 -10.03 -2.51
CA GLY A 101 -23.22 -9.65 -1.36
C GLY A 101 -23.00 -8.19 -0.97
N ASP A 102 -23.79 -7.75 0.02
CA ASP A 102 -23.62 -6.43 0.62
C ASP A 102 -22.29 -6.33 1.35
N THR A 103 -21.69 -5.15 1.31
CA THR A 103 -20.41 -4.86 1.99
C THR A 103 -20.54 -3.58 2.80
N PRO A 104 -19.71 -3.37 3.83
CA PRO A 104 -19.66 -2.07 4.53
C PRO A 104 -19.37 -0.89 3.58
N TRP A 105 -18.76 -1.15 2.41
CA TRP A 105 -18.46 -0.15 1.39
C TRP A 105 -19.66 0.22 0.51
N GLY A 106 -20.74 -0.58 0.53
CA GLY A 106 -21.97 -0.36 -0.21
C GLY A 106 -22.60 -1.65 -0.75
N ASP A 107 -23.81 -1.54 -1.27
CA ASP A 107 -24.69 -2.63 -1.69
C ASP A 107 -24.77 -2.83 -3.23
N LYS A 108 -24.59 -1.74 -4.00
CA LYS A 108 -24.71 -1.75 -5.46
C LYS A 108 -23.34 -1.76 -6.10
N LEU A 109 -22.79 -2.95 -6.29
CA LEU A 109 -21.40 -3.15 -6.75
C LEU A 109 -21.28 -3.32 -8.28
N ASN A 110 -21.99 -2.51 -9.06
CA ASN A 110 -21.84 -2.50 -10.51
C ASN A 110 -20.41 -2.06 -10.91
N PHE A 111 -19.90 -2.61 -12.01
CA PHE A 111 -18.58 -2.24 -12.52
C PHE A 111 -18.43 -0.72 -12.70
N GLN A 112 -17.27 -0.17 -12.34
CA GLN A 112 -16.90 1.26 -12.30
C GLN A 112 -17.58 2.09 -11.20
N LYS A 113 -18.48 1.52 -10.38
CA LYS A 113 -19.10 2.31 -9.33
C LYS A 113 -18.04 2.79 -8.34
N LEU A 114 -18.00 4.08 -8.10
CA LEU A 114 -17.25 4.70 -7.01
C LEU A 114 -18.01 4.48 -5.71
N LEU A 115 -17.35 3.88 -4.72
CA LEU A 115 -17.91 3.57 -3.40
C LEU A 115 -17.36 4.49 -2.32
N PHE A 116 -16.09 4.88 -2.45
CA PHE A 116 -15.41 5.78 -1.52
C PHE A 116 -14.44 6.69 -2.29
N GLU A 117 -14.39 7.95 -1.88
CA GLU A 117 -13.37 8.91 -2.32
C GLU A 117 -12.96 9.79 -1.14
N TYR A 118 -11.66 9.90 -0.91
CA TYR A 118 -11.10 10.82 0.07
C TYR A 118 -10.17 11.82 -0.61
N LEU A 119 -10.38 13.08 -0.29
CA LEU A 119 -9.52 14.20 -0.65
C LEU A 119 -9.12 14.92 0.63
N PRO A 120 -7.82 15.08 0.93
CA PRO A 120 -7.38 15.86 2.09
C PRO A 120 -7.87 17.31 1.97
N THR A 121 -8.37 17.85 3.07
CA THR A 121 -8.86 19.24 3.14
C THR A 121 -7.70 20.25 3.18
N SER A 122 -6.52 19.82 3.64
CA SER A 122 -5.31 20.63 3.69
C SER A 122 -4.09 19.77 3.39
N HIS A 123 -3.06 20.35 2.79
CA HIS A 123 -1.74 19.75 2.61
C HIS A 123 -1.79 18.35 1.97
N GLY A 124 -2.44 18.23 0.83
CA GLY A 124 -2.47 16.99 0.05
C GLY A 124 -1.08 16.56 -0.43
N GLY A 125 -0.91 15.25 -0.62
CA GLY A 125 0.29 14.64 -1.21
C GLY A 125 -0.09 13.47 -2.12
N TRP A 126 0.77 13.15 -3.09
CA TRP A 126 0.59 11.96 -3.91
C TRP A 126 0.39 10.73 -3.02
N VAL A 127 -0.60 9.94 -3.32
CA VAL A 127 -0.81 8.67 -2.63
C VAL A 127 0.18 7.66 -3.21
N HIS A 128 1.03 7.08 -2.37
CA HIS A 128 2.08 6.17 -2.82
C HIS A 128 1.68 4.71 -2.72
N SER A 129 0.94 4.34 -1.69
CA SER A 129 0.49 2.98 -1.46
C SER A 129 -0.88 2.96 -0.79
N VAL A 130 -1.66 1.93 -1.12
CA VAL A 130 -2.94 1.60 -0.49
C VAL A 130 -2.95 0.12 -0.10
N SER A 131 -3.61 -0.23 1.00
CA SER A 131 -3.74 -1.63 1.43
C SER A 131 -5.06 -1.85 2.15
N PHE A 132 -5.85 -2.84 1.74
CA PHE A 132 -7.01 -3.31 2.49
C PHE A 132 -6.58 -4.14 3.70
N SER A 133 -7.32 -4.00 4.80
CA SER A 133 -7.19 -4.90 5.95
C SER A 133 -7.58 -6.33 5.59
N PRO A 134 -7.14 -7.33 6.37
CA PRO A 134 -7.41 -8.73 6.06
C PRO A 134 -8.90 -9.08 6.02
N ASP A 135 -9.73 -8.40 6.80
CA ASP A 135 -11.19 -8.53 6.80
C ASP A 135 -11.89 -7.68 5.72
N GLY A 136 -11.13 -6.79 5.04
CA GLY A 136 -11.63 -5.88 4.03
C GLY A 136 -12.42 -4.67 4.58
N ASN A 137 -12.69 -4.60 5.86
CA ASN A 137 -13.50 -3.53 6.44
C ASN A 137 -12.78 -2.19 6.51
N LYS A 138 -11.44 -2.21 6.47
CA LYS A 138 -10.59 -1.01 6.55
C LYS A 138 -9.68 -0.93 5.33
N MET A 139 -9.24 0.29 5.03
CA MET A 139 -8.22 0.55 4.02
C MET A 139 -7.24 1.58 4.56
N ALA A 140 -5.96 1.25 4.50
CA ALA A 140 -4.87 2.17 4.83
C ALA A 140 -4.24 2.75 3.57
N TRP A 141 -3.67 3.96 3.68
CA TRP A 141 -2.83 4.54 2.64
C TRP A 141 -1.76 5.46 3.22
N VAL A 142 -0.70 5.64 2.45
CA VAL A 142 0.40 6.55 2.75
C VAL A 142 0.59 7.55 1.63
N SER A 143 0.94 8.79 2.00
CA SER A 143 1.05 9.89 1.06
C SER A 143 2.38 10.63 1.18
N HIS A 144 2.74 11.36 0.13
CA HIS A 144 4.02 12.09 0.03
C HIS A 144 4.20 13.22 1.06
N ASN A 145 3.13 13.64 1.72
CA ASN A 145 3.14 14.63 2.80
C ASN A 145 3.41 14.02 4.19
N SER A 146 3.98 12.82 4.26
CA SER A 146 4.30 12.09 5.50
C SER A 146 3.06 11.74 6.35
N THR A 147 1.90 11.51 5.70
CA THR A 147 0.69 11.05 6.37
C THR A 147 0.50 9.55 6.21
N VAL A 148 0.01 8.95 7.28
CA VAL A 148 -0.60 7.61 7.30
C VAL A 148 -2.06 7.80 7.62
N SER A 149 -2.94 7.19 6.83
CA SER A 149 -4.38 7.32 7.00
C SER A 149 -5.04 5.95 6.95
N VAL A 150 -6.11 5.80 7.70
CA VAL A 150 -6.96 4.60 7.69
C VAL A 150 -8.41 5.06 7.60
N VAL A 151 -9.18 4.46 6.70
CA VAL A 151 -10.64 4.54 6.67
C VAL A 151 -11.23 3.25 7.20
N ASP A 152 -12.27 3.36 8.02
CA ASP A 152 -13.06 2.24 8.51
C ASP A 152 -14.48 2.32 7.94
N ALA A 153 -14.80 1.38 7.05
CA ALA A 153 -16.10 1.33 6.39
C ALA A 153 -17.24 0.95 7.36
N THR A 154 -16.94 0.23 8.43
CA THR A 154 -17.93 -0.13 9.47
C THR A 154 -18.27 1.04 10.37
N GLN A 155 -17.43 2.08 10.40
CA GLN A 155 -17.60 3.30 11.18
C GLN A 155 -18.01 4.49 10.31
N ASN A 156 -18.99 4.27 9.43
CA ASN A 156 -19.51 5.30 8.53
C ASN A 156 -18.42 6.00 7.69
N MET A 157 -17.49 5.22 7.15
CA MET A 157 -16.33 5.72 6.37
C MET A 157 -15.46 6.73 7.14
N HIS A 158 -15.36 6.58 8.45
CA HIS A 158 -14.53 7.47 9.26
C HIS A 158 -13.06 7.35 8.84
N VAL A 159 -12.43 8.49 8.59
CA VAL A 159 -11.01 8.58 8.22
C VAL A 159 -10.20 9.11 9.39
N THR A 160 -9.24 8.31 9.83
CA THR A 160 -8.22 8.70 10.80
C THR A 160 -6.91 8.96 10.08
N THR A 161 -6.32 10.14 10.27
CA THR A 161 -5.05 10.53 9.64
C THR A 161 -4.06 11.02 10.69
N VAL A 162 -2.84 10.51 10.61
CA VAL A 162 -1.72 10.97 11.43
C VAL A 162 -0.62 11.47 10.51
N ARG A 163 -0.10 12.65 10.82
CA ARG A 163 1.06 13.24 10.14
C ARG A 163 2.28 13.17 11.04
N HIS A 164 3.38 12.68 10.51
CA HIS A 164 4.64 12.53 11.23
C HIS A 164 5.72 13.47 10.69
N GLN A 165 6.75 13.66 11.51
CA GLN A 165 7.96 14.41 11.14
C GLN A 165 8.95 13.58 10.33
N PHE A 166 8.60 12.31 10.04
CA PHE A 166 9.40 11.42 9.21
C PHE A 166 9.32 11.82 7.74
N LEU A 167 10.28 11.34 6.96
CA LEU A 167 10.24 11.45 5.51
C LEU A 167 9.04 10.67 4.95
N PRO A 168 8.59 10.97 3.73
CA PRO A 168 7.41 10.32 3.16
C PRO A 168 7.53 8.80 3.12
N PHE A 169 6.46 8.13 3.53
CA PHE A 169 6.30 6.69 3.33
C PHE A 169 5.93 6.39 1.88
N VAL A 170 6.50 5.33 1.33
CA VAL A 170 6.31 4.91 -0.08
C VAL A 170 5.43 3.68 -0.18
N THR A 171 5.45 2.83 0.84
CA THR A 171 4.73 1.56 0.86
C THR A 171 4.06 1.31 2.20
N CYS A 172 2.91 0.64 2.20
CA CYS A 172 2.22 0.20 3.40
C CYS A 172 1.56 -1.16 3.17
N GLU A 173 1.52 -1.99 4.22
CA GLU A 173 0.89 -3.31 4.18
C GLU A 173 0.36 -3.69 5.57
N TRP A 174 -0.84 -4.26 5.66
CA TRP A 174 -1.34 -4.82 6.91
C TRP A 174 -0.60 -6.12 7.24
N ILE A 175 -0.15 -6.26 8.48
CA ILE A 175 0.54 -7.45 8.99
C ILE A 175 -0.25 -8.19 10.06
N ALA A 176 -1.27 -7.54 10.62
CA ALA A 176 -2.26 -8.08 11.55
C ALA A 176 -3.54 -7.24 11.45
N PRO A 177 -4.69 -7.65 12.03
CA PRO A 177 -5.97 -6.93 11.95
C PRO A 177 -5.93 -5.48 12.47
N ALA A 178 -5.00 -5.18 13.38
CA ALA A 178 -4.79 -3.86 13.96
C ALA A 178 -3.39 -3.28 13.71
N SER A 179 -2.52 -3.96 12.96
CA SER A 179 -1.12 -3.52 12.77
C SER A 179 -0.81 -3.28 11.29
N LEU A 180 -0.33 -2.07 11.01
CA LEU A 180 0.05 -1.61 9.68
C LEU A 180 1.57 -1.39 9.65
N LEU A 181 2.24 -2.02 8.70
CA LEU A 181 3.65 -1.81 8.40
C LEU A 181 3.80 -0.77 7.30
N THR A 182 4.70 0.20 7.49
CA THR A 182 5.01 1.23 6.49
C THR A 182 6.52 1.37 6.33
N ALA A 183 6.97 1.78 5.16
CA ALA A 183 8.37 2.12 4.91
C ALA A 183 8.49 3.15 3.78
N GLY A 184 9.64 3.80 3.71
CA GLY A 184 9.87 4.83 2.70
C GLY A 184 11.27 5.42 2.75
N HIS A 185 11.34 6.73 2.72
CA HIS A 185 12.59 7.49 2.59
C HIS A 185 13.46 7.51 3.86
N ASP A 186 12.94 7.13 5.02
CA ASP A 186 13.73 6.97 6.25
C ASP A 186 14.57 5.67 6.26
N CYS A 187 14.52 4.85 5.20
CA CYS A 187 15.33 3.65 5.01
C CYS A 187 15.12 2.55 6.07
N CYS A 188 14.04 2.61 6.83
CA CYS A 188 13.66 1.61 7.82
C CYS A 188 12.13 1.42 7.85
N PRO A 189 11.64 0.24 8.26
CA PRO A 189 10.22 0.01 8.45
C PRO A 189 9.70 0.61 9.75
N PHE A 190 8.41 0.95 9.75
CA PHE A 190 7.65 1.45 10.90
C PHE A 190 6.37 0.65 11.08
N VAL A 191 6.00 0.38 12.31
CA VAL A 191 4.77 -0.31 12.68
C VAL A 191 3.81 0.69 13.33
N PHE A 192 2.60 0.75 12.80
CA PHE A 192 1.49 1.52 13.36
C PHE A 192 0.42 0.60 13.89
N SER A 193 -0.23 0.95 15.00
CA SER A 193 -1.48 0.32 15.43
C SER A 193 -2.68 1.16 15.05
N TYR A 194 -3.78 0.48 14.75
CA TYR A 194 -5.10 1.09 14.57
C TYR A 194 -6.12 0.36 15.45
N ASP A 195 -6.55 1.01 16.53
CA ASP A 195 -7.43 0.44 17.54
C ASP A 195 -8.86 1.03 17.48
N GLY A 196 -9.18 1.71 16.37
CA GLY A 196 -10.49 2.33 16.13
C GLY A 196 -10.41 3.80 15.69
N PRO A 197 -11.56 4.48 15.58
CA PRO A 197 -11.62 5.89 15.19
C PRO A 197 -10.70 6.76 16.05
N ASN A 198 -9.86 7.57 15.40
CA ASN A 198 -8.86 8.46 16.00
C ASN A 198 -7.76 7.76 16.82
N ALA A 199 -7.66 6.44 16.77
CA ALA A 199 -6.67 5.63 17.48
C ALA A 199 -5.64 5.01 16.52
N LEU A 200 -5.04 5.82 15.65
CA LEU A 200 -3.91 5.43 14.80
C LEU A 200 -2.63 5.98 15.44
N ALA A 201 -1.72 5.10 15.85
CA ALA A 201 -0.51 5.48 16.55
C ALA A 201 0.72 4.74 16.04
N LEU A 202 1.88 5.43 16.02
CA LEU A 202 3.16 4.80 15.78
C LEU A 202 3.54 3.96 17.00
N GLN A 203 3.76 2.66 16.78
CA GLN A 203 4.20 1.72 17.81
C GLN A 203 5.72 1.60 17.82
N GLN A 204 6.33 1.41 16.65
CA GLN A 204 7.73 1.05 16.57
C GLN A 204 8.38 1.53 15.27
N GLN A 205 9.66 1.90 15.38
CA GLN A 205 10.59 2.03 14.25
C GLN A 205 11.58 0.85 14.31
N ILE A 206 11.74 0.11 13.22
CA ILE A 206 12.60 -1.06 13.17
C ILE A 206 13.99 -0.64 12.70
N THR A 207 15.00 -0.69 13.59
CA THR A 207 16.39 -0.29 13.32
C THR A 207 17.38 -1.44 13.55
N LEU A 208 18.64 -1.29 13.07
CA LEU A 208 19.70 -2.32 13.17
C LEU A 208 20.03 -2.74 14.62
N LYS A 209 19.96 -1.82 15.56
CA LYS A 209 20.45 -2.06 16.93
C LYS A 209 19.46 -2.79 17.83
N GLY A 210 18.29 -3.19 17.33
CA GLY A 210 17.27 -3.84 18.16
C GLY A 210 16.81 -3.00 19.36
N GLU A 211 17.24 -1.75 19.46
CA GLU A 211 16.73 -0.79 20.42
C GLU A 211 15.42 -0.23 19.89
N VAL A 212 14.35 -0.59 20.56
CA VAL A 212 13.05 0.04 20.41
C VAL A 212 13.23 1.50 20.88
N LYS A 213 13.56 2.39 19.95
CA LYS A 213 13.47 3.82 20.23
C LYS A 213 11.98 4.16 20.27
N LYS A 214 11.38 4.15 21.47
CA LYS A 214 10.08 4.78 21.69
C LYS A 214 10.15 6.17 21.06
N ALA A 215 9.16 6.52 20.26
CA ALA A 215 9.12 7.74 19.44
C ALA A 215 9.12 9.04 20.27
N ALA A 216 10.28 9.38 20.79
CA ALA A 216 10.54 10.63 21.49
C ALA A 216 11.80 11.30 20.91
N HIS A 217 11.76 11.67 19.64
CA HIS A 217 12.80 12.53 19.08
C HIS A 217 12.27 13.96 18.94
N SER A 218 12.76 14.85 19.80
CA SER A 218 12.54 16.27 19.61
C SER A 218 13.24 16.72 18.31
N ALA A 219 12.61 17.60 17.54
CA ALA A 219 13.18 18.22 16.34
C ALA A 219 14.60 18.78 16.58
N MET A 220 14.85 19.29 17.78
CA MET A 220 16.13 19.81 18.24
C MET A 220 17.27 18.78 18.14
N ARG A 221 17.02 17.52 18.49
CA ARG A 221 18.03 16.45 18.43
C ARG A 221 18.36 16.05 16.98
N LYS A 222 17.37 16.05 16.10
CA LYS A 222 17.58 15.86 14.65
C LYS A 222 18.44 16.98 14.03
N PHE A 223 18.20 18.24 14.42
CA PHE A 223 19.04 19.36 13.96
C PHE A 223 20.49 19.24 14.48
N GLN A 224 20.70 18.89 15.74
CA GLN A 224 22.02 18.67 16.30
C GLN A 224 22.77 17.51 15.63
N ASP A 225 22.06 16.45 15.24
CA ASP A 225 22.65 15.32 14.52
C ASP A 225 22.99 15.66 13.05
N ILE A 226 22.22 16.56 12.44
CA ILE A 226 22.50 17.08 11.09
C ILE A 226 23.72 18.03 11.13
N ASP A 227 23.79 18.92 12.10
CA ASP A 227 24.94 19.83 12.30
C ASP A 227 26.23 19.07 12.55
N LYS A 228 26.20 18.03 13.39
CA LYS A 228 27.36 17.15 13.62
C LYS A 228 27.81 16.44 12.35
N LYS A 229 26.88 15.97 11.52
CA LYS A 229 27.19 15.31 10.23
C LYS A 229 27.70 16.29 9.17
N ALA A 230 27.32 17.55 9.22
CA ALA A 230 27.79 18.58 8.30
C ALA A 230 29.23 19.05 8.62
N THR A 231 29.71 18.85 9.85
CA THR A 231 31.06 19.21 10.28
C THR A 231 32.09 18.06 10.13
N ASP A 232 31.63 16.81 10.06
CA ASP A 232 32.51 15.66 9.79
C ASP A 232 32.64 15.50 8.27
N GLN A 233 33.83 15.78 7.74
CA GLN A 233 34.20 15.60 6.34
C GLN A 233 34.35 14.11 5.93
N ASP A 234 33.70 13.18 6.62
CA ASP A 234 33.70 11.77 6.24
C ASP A 234 32.79 11.54 5.02
N VAL A 235 33.45 11.50 3.88
CA VAL A 235 32.88 11.02 2.61
C VAL A 235 32.50 9.55 2.80
N GLY A 236 31.21 9.29 3.14
CA GLY A 236 30.68 7.93 3.25
C GLY A 236 29.96 7.60 4.55
N ALA A 237 29.39 8.57 5.25
CA ALA A 237 28.55 8.31 6.43
C ALA A 237 27.42 7.34 6.09
N GLN A 238 27.56 6.06 6.46
CA GLN A 238 26.51 5.06 6.35
C GLN A 238 25.41 5.39 7.35
N LEU A 239 24.16 5.25 6.91
CA LEU A 239 22.99 5.37 7.79
C LEU A 239 23.02 4.22 8.82
N GLU A 240 22.52 4.48 10.03
CA GLU A 240 22.33 3.45 11.08
C GLU A 240 21.15 2.50 10.76
N THR A 241 20.84 2.30 9.48
CA THR A 241 19.76 1.47 8.97
C THR A 241 20.33 0.38 8.06
N ILE A 242 19.61 -0.75 7.92
CA ILE A 242 20.00 -1.84 7.02
C ILE A 242 19.98 -1.35 5.57
N HIS A 243 18.84 -0.70 5.17
CA HIS A 243 18.76 -0.05 3.88
C HIS A 243 19.49 1.29 3.92
N GLN A 244 20.26 1.55 2.88
CA GLN A 244 21.02 2.80 2.73
C GLN A 244 20.33 3.79 1.78
N ASN A 245 19.15 3.41 1.24
CA ASN A 245 18.30 4.24 0.41
C ASN A 245 16.82 3.87 0.66
N ALA A 246 15.91 4.65 0.07
CA ALA A 246 14.47 4.49 0.28
C ALA A 246 13.98 3.05 0.00
N ILE A 247 13.09 2.59 0.88
CA ILE A 247 12.39 1.32 0.71
C ILE A 247 11.18 1.56 -0.20
N ASN A 248 11.11 0.84 -1.32
CA ASN A 248 10.06 0.99 -2.30
C ASN A 248 8.89 0.04 -2.08
N GLU A 249 9.15 -1.13 -1.53
CA GLU A 249 8.13 -2.18 -1.45
C GLU A 249 8.30 -3.01 -0.18
N ILE A 250 7.15 -3.38 0.39
CA ILE A 250 7.01 -4.36 1.47
C ILE A 250 6.20 -5.53 0.92
N ARG A 251 6.63 -6.78 1.25
CA ARG A 251 5.87 -7.98 0.92
C ARG A 251 5.84 -8.94 2.10
N ILE A 252 4.68 -9.51 2.38
CA ILE A 252 4.55 -10.64 3.30
C ILE A 252 5.13 -11.87 2.60
N VAL A 253 6.07 -12.54 3.26
CA VAL A 253 6.76 -13.74 2.74
C VAL A 253 6.20 -15.00 3.37
N VAL A 254 5.89 -14.96 4.67
CA VAL A 254 5.28 -16.06 5.41
C VAL A 254 4.10 -15.53 6.21
N GLY A 255 2.97 -16.21 6.11
CA GLY A 255 1.71 -15.79 6.72
C GLY A 255 0.83 -15.02 5.74
N SER A 256 -0.03 -14.16 6.27
CA SER A 256 -0.97 -13.33 5.51
C SER A 256 -1.16 -11.97 6.17
N LYS A 257 -1.99 -11.10 5.58
CA LYS A 257 -2.36 -9.81 6.21
C LYS A 257 -3.05 -9.96 7.58
N SER A 258 -3.61 -11.14 7.90
CA SER A 258 -4.23 -11.43 9.20
C SER A 258 -3.24 -11.88 10.28
N GLY A 259 -2.03 -12.26 9.89
CA GLY A 259 -0.98 -12.74 10.78
C GLY A 259 0.29 -13.02 10.00
N ALA A 260 1.03 -11.97 9.71
CA ALA A 260 2.32 -12.09 9.04
C ALA A 260 3.37 -12.61 10.04
N GLN A 261 4.16 -13.57 9.62
CA GLN A 261 5.29 -14.10 10.39
C GLN A 261 6.62 -13.55 9.88
N LYS A 262 6.73 -13.41 8.55
CA LYS A 262 7.89 -12.83 7.90
C LYS A 262 7.48 -11.87 6.79
N PHE A 263 8.20 -10.78 6.68
CA PHE A 263 8.07 -9.86 5.56
C PHE A 263 9.43 -9.53 4.95
N SER A 264 9.43 -9.07 3.72
CA SER A 264 10.61 -8.53 3.06
C SER A 264 10.44 -7.05 2.75
N THR A 265 11.55 -6.33 2.74
CA THR A 265 11.64 -4.96 2.25
C THR A 265 12.60 -4.90 1.08
N ILE A 266 12.25 -4.11 0.06
CA ILE A 266 13.04 -3.93 -1.16
C ILE A 266 13.40 -2.46 -1.27
N GLY A 267 14.69 -2.16 -1.22
CA GLY A 267 15.20 -0.79 -1.25
C GLY A 267 15.81 -0.40 -2.60
N LYS A 268 15.91 0.91 -2.83
CA LYS A 268 16.65 1.50 -3.97
C LYS A 268 18.16 1.29 -3.89
N ASP A 269 18.65 0.82 -2.75
CA ASP A 269 20.04 0.39 -2.54
C ASP A 269 20.35 -0.99 -3.14
N GLY A 270 19.39 -1.62 -3.82
CA GLY A 270 19.51 -2.94 -4.43
C GLY A 270 19.41 -4.10 -3.43
N ARG A 271 19.06 -3.83 -2.19
CA ARG A 271 18.94 -4.86 -1.14
C ARG A 271 17.52 -5.37 -1.01
N ILE A 272 17.42 -6.68 -0.73
CA ILE A 272 16.19 -7.33 -0.23
C ILE A 272 16.51 -7.80 1.18
N VAL A 273 15.74 -7.34 2.16
CA VAL A 273 15.94 -7.69 3.56
C VAL A 273 14.72 -8.44 4.06
N PHE A 274 14.95 -9.56 4.75
CA PHE A 274 13.92 -10.38 5.36
C PHE A 274 13.85 -10.11 6.87
N TRP A 275 12.64 -9.98 7.39
CA TRP A 275 12.34 -9.64 8.77
C TRP A 275 11.44 -10.70 9.38
N ASP A 276 11.78 -11.16 10.59
CA ASP A 276 10.95 -12.06 11.39
C ASP A 276 10.17 -11.26 12.44
N ILE A 277 8.83 -11.28 12.36
CA ILE A 277 7.94 -10.53 13.26
C ILE A 277 8.03 -11.03 14.71
N PRO A 278 8.03 -12.35 15.02
CA PRO A 278 8.18 -12.83 16.40
C PRO A 278 9.45 -12.35 17.09
N THR A 279 10.54 -12.19 16.32
CA THR A 279 11.80 -11.65 16.85
C THR A 279 11.70 -10.15 17.15
N LEU A 280 10.83 -9.44 16.45
CA LEU A 280 10.56 -8.02 16.69
C LEU A 280 9.68 -7.85 17.94
N GLU A 281 8.67 -8.71 18.15
CA GLU A 281 7.79 -8.69 19.32
C GLU A 281 8.52 -9.05 20.62
N GLN A 282 9.41 -10.05 20.58
CA GLN A 282 10.23 -10.45 21.73
C GLN A 282 11.21 -9.36 22.22
N ARG A 283 11.50 -8.37 21.37
CA ARG A 283 12.33 -7.20 21.73
C ARG A 283 11.53 -6.05 22.33
N ILE A 284 10.21 -6.18 22.39
CA ILE A 284 9.26 -5.18 22.93
C ILE A 284 8.86 -5.52 24.37
N ALA A 285 8.95 -6.79 24.78
CA ALA A 285 8.69 -7.27 26.15
C ALA A 285 9.92 -7.12 27.04
#